data_331ed4f6a888264dbc6a96cac4e75859
#
_entry.id   331ed4f6a888264dbc6a96cac4e75859
#
_cell.length_a   1.000
_cell.length_b   1.000
_cell.length_c   1.000
_cell.angle_alpha   90.00
_cell.angle_beta   90.00
_cell.angle_gamma   90.00
#
_symmetry.space_group_name_H-M   'P 1'
#
loop_
_entity.id
_entity.type
_entity.pdbx_description
1 polymer ?
#
loop_
_entity_poly.entity_id
_entity_poly.type
_entity_poly.pdbx_seq_one_letter_code
_entity_poly.pdbx_strand_id
1 'polypeptide(L)'
;TAVRRDTGEKSFIKTAELSQRLPALLDDIQANLFQQAREFRDKNTHRVSSYEEFQEVIQEKRGFVLAHWCGESRCEEEIKDDTKATIRCIPFETEQPATGPCLFCGSKQGKAVYFARAY
;
A
#
# COMPACT_ATOMS: atom_id res chain seq x y z
N THR A 1 -35.67 -9.73 2.53
CA THR A 1 -34.65 -9.20 1.60
C THR A 1 -33.39 -8.92 2.37
N ALA A 2 -32.26 -9.40 1.89
CA ALA A 2 -30.93 -9.03 2.35
C ALA A 2 -30.29 -8.08 1.33
N VAL A 3 -29.58 -7.07 1.83
CA VAL A 3 -28.84 -6.11 0.99
C VAL A 3 -27.38 -6.15 1.41
N ARG A 4 -26.48 -6.41 0.49
CA ARG A 4 -25.03 -6.40 0.73
C ARG A 4 -24.56 -4.96 0.92
N ARG A 5 -23.79 -4.72 1.97
CA ARG A 5 -23.26 -3.39 2.26
C ARG A 5 -22.09 -3.00 1.34
N ASP A 6 -21.35 -3.98 0.88
CA ASP A 6 -20.14 -3.81 0.06
C ASP A 6 -20.42 -3.58 -1.43
N THR A 7 -21.48 -4.21 -1.97
CA THR A 7 -21.85 -4.13 -3.39
C THR A 7 -23.20 -3.45 -3.64
N GLY A 8 -24.06 -3.35 -2.62
CA GLY A 8 -25.45 -2.91 -2.76
C GLY A 8 -26.39 -3.98 -3.36
N GLU A 9 -25.89 -5.18 -3.65
CA GLU A 9 -26.67 -6.27 -4.22
C GLU A 9 -27.78 -6.69 -3.27
N LYS A 10 -28.98 -6.90 -3.82
CA LYS A 10 -30.15 -7.36 -3.09
C LYS A 10 -30.44 -8.82 -3.39
N SER A 11 -30.66 -9.59 -2.34
CA SER A 11 -31.07 -11.00 -2.44
C SER A 11 -32.29 -11.30 -1.57
N PHE A 12 -33.03 -12.32 -1.96
CA PHE A 12 -34.18 -12.81 -1.18
C PHE A 12 -33.77 -14.09 -0.47
N ILE A 13 -33.79 -14.04 0.86
CA ILE A 13 -33.49 -15.19 1.73
C ILE A 13 -34.76 -15.52 2.52
N LYS A 14 -35.18 -16.78 2.52
CA LYS A 14 -36.29 -17.25 3.36
C LYS A 14 -35.90 -17.16 4.83
N THR A 15 -36.82 -16.74 5.69
CA THR A 15 -36.57 -16.57 7.12
C THR A 15 -35.98 -17.83 7.77
N ALA A 16 -36.46 -19.01 7.38
CA ALA A 16 -35.96 -20.30 7.89
C ALA A 16 -34.48 -20.60 7.50
N GLU A 17 -33.96 -19.96 6.44
CA GLU A 17 -32.58 -20.18 5.97
C GLU A 17 -31.59 -19.13 6.50
N LEU A 18 -32.06 -18.09 7.20
CA LEU A 18 -31.24 -16.97 7.61
C LEU A 18 -30.05 -17.37 8.47
N SER A 19 -30.29 -18.24 9.48
CA SER A 19 -29.23 -18.69 10.40
C SER A 19 -28.08 -19.43 9.72
N GLN A 20 -28.36 -20.09 8.61
CA GLN A 20 -27.36 -20.82 7.82
C GLN A 20 -26.66 -19.92 6.79
N ARG A 21 -27.42 -19.01 6.15
CA ARG A 21 -26.91 -18.22 5.02
C ARG A 21 -26.21 -16.93 5.45
N LEU A 22 -26.61 -16.32 6.58
CA LEU A 22 -26.00 -15.07 7.03
C LEU A 22 -24.51 -15.18 7.36
N PRO A 23 -24.01 -16.20 8.08
CA PRO A 23 -22.58 -16.33 8.34
C PRO A 23 -21.76 -16.37 7.05
N ALA A 24 -22.15 -17.21 6.09
CA ALA A 24 -21.46 -17.31 4.79
C ALA A 24 -21.49 -16.00 4.01
N LEU A 25 -22.62 -15.26 4.06
CA LEU A 25 -22.75 -13.95 3.44
C LEU A 25 -21.82 -12.92 4.09
N LEU A 26 -21.68 -12.94 5.41
CA LEU A 26 -20.77 -12.04 6.14
C LEU A 26 -19.31 -12.34 5.83
N ASP A 27 -18.94 -13.61 5.76
CA ASP A 27 -17.58 -14.03 5.38
C ASP A 27 -17.24 -13.59 3.96
N ASP A 28 -18.19 -13.72 3.03
CA ASP A 28 -18.01 -13.26 1.65
C ASP A 28 -17.88 -11.73 1.55
N ILE A 29 -18.68 -10.97 2.31
CA ILE A 29 -18.55 -9.51 2.39
C ILE A 29 -17.17 -9.14 2.94
N GLN A 30 -16.72 -9.80 4.01
CA GLN A 30 -15.39 -9.56 4.59
C GLN A 30 -14.27 -9.84 3.58
N ALA A 31 -14.35 -10.96 2.87
CA ALA A 31 -13.39 -11.32 1.83
C ALA A 31 -13.36 -10.29 0.69
N ASN A 32 -14.53 -9.85 0.23
CA ASN A 32 -14.64 -8.84 -0.81
C ASN A 32 -14.07 -7.48 -0.39
N LEU A 33 -14.38 -7.01 0.82
CA LEU A 33 -13.83 -5.75 1.35
C LEU A 33 -12.31 -5.83 1.51
N PHE A 34 -11.80 -6.96 1.98
CA PHE A 34 -10.35 -7.19 2.07
C PHE A 34 -9.69 -7.16 0.69
N GLN A 35 -10.29 -7.84 -0.29
CA GLN A 35 -9.78 -7.87 -1.65
C GLN A 35 -9.77 -6.47 -2.30
N GLN A 36 -10.84 -5.69 -2.14
CA GLN A 36 -10.90 -4.32 -2.62
C GLN A 36 -9.81 -3.43 -2.00
N ALA A 37 -9.60 -3.55 -0.68
CA ALA A 37 -8.55 -2.80 0.02
C ALA A 37 -7.15 -3.20 -0.45
N ARG A 38 -6.93 -4.50 -0.68
CA ARG A 38 -5.67 -5.03 -1.22
C ARG A 38 -5.38 -4.52 -2.62
N GLU A 39 -6.36 -4.60 -3.51
CA GLU A 39 -6.23 -4.09 -4.89
C GLU A 39 -5.97 -2.58 -4.91
N PHE A 40 -6.67 -1.82 -4.06
CA PHE A 40 -6.42 -0.39 -3.91
C PHE A 40 -5.00 -0.10 -3.44
N ARG A 41 -4.51 -0.81 -2.42
CA ARG A 41 -3.12 -0.70 -1.95
C ARG A 41 -2.13 -1.01 -3.07
N ASP A 42 -2.30 -2.14 -3.75
CA ASP A 42 -1.37 -2.62 -4.78
C ASP A 42 -1.32 -1.66 -5.97
N LYS A 43 -2.48 -1.13 -6.40
CA LYS A 43 -2.58 -0.11 -7.45
C LYS A 43 -1.90 1.21 -7.08
N ASN A 44 -1.89 1.56 -5.79
CA ASN A 44 -1.31 2.80 -5.27
C ASN A 44 0.07 2.58 -4.61
N THR A 45 0.73 1.45 -4.89
CA THR A 45 2.10 1.18 -4.47
C THR A 45 2.99 1.10 -5.70
N HIS A 46 3.96 2.00 -5.77
CA HIS A 46 4.86 2.15 -6.90
C HIS A 46 6.27 1.66 -6.54
N ARG A 47 6.97 1.15 -7.53
CA ARG A 47 8.39 0.81 -7.43
C ARG A 47 9.14 1.75 -8.35
N VAL A 48 10.27 2.25 -7.89
CA VAL A 48 11.09 3.20 -8.64
C VAL A 48 12.53 2.73 -8.67
N SER A 49 13.22 3.09 -9.75
CA SER A 49 14.62 2.74 -10.00
C SER A 49 15.57 3.94 -9.89
N SER A 50 15.04 5.17 -9.93
CA SER A 50 15.83 6.39 -9.82
C SER A 50 15.17 7.42 -8.90
N TYR A 51 15.97 8.41 -8.48
CA TYR A 51 15.46 9.49 -7.65
C TYR A 51 14.51 10.43 -8.41
N GLU A 52 14.76 10.64 -9.69
CA GLU A 52 13.90 11.44 -10.56
C GLU A 52 12.52 10.80 -10.71
N GLU A 53 12.47 9.49 -10.95
CA GLU A 53 11.22 8.73 -11.02
C GLU A 53 10.47 8.78 -9.67
N PHE A 54 11.19 8.73 -8.55
CA PHE A 54 10.61 8.87 -7.22
C PHE A 54 9.94 10.23 -7.03
N GLN A 55 10.61 11.31 -7.41
CA GLN A 55 10.06 12.66 -7.31
C GLN A 55 8.79 12.81 -8.14
N GLU A 56 8.79 12.32 -9.39
CA GLU A 56 7.61 12.34 -10.27
C GLU A 56 6.43 11.58 -9.65
N VAL A 57 6.66 10.35 -9.19
CA VAL A 57 5.61 9.50 -8.59
C VAL A 57 5.01 10.16 -7.35
N ILE A 58 5.84 10.69 -6.45
CA ILE A 58 5.39 11.34 -5.21
C ILE A 58 4.58 12.62 -5.49
N GLN A 59 4.93 13.36 -6.52
CA GLN A 59 4.25 14.60 -6.87
C GLN A 59 2.94 14.35 -7.63
N GLU A 60 2.96 13.48 -8.62
CA GLU A 60 1.85 13.31 -9.57
C GLU A 60 0.91 12.17 -9.19
N LYS A 61 1.44 10.98 -8.89
CA LYS A 61 0.61 9.79 -8.69
C LYS A 61 0.16 9.61 -7.25
N ARG A 62 0.95 10.12 -6.29
CA ARG A 62 0.74 9.88 -4.86
C ARG A 62 0.79 8.37 -4.50
N GLY A 63 0.40 8.03 -3.27
CA GLY A 63 0.42 6.64 -2.79
C GLY A 63 1.73 6.29 -2.09
N PHE A 64 2.06 5.01 -2.09
CA PHE A 64 3.28 4.48 -1.50
C PHE A 64 4.35 4.26 -2.57
N VAL A 65 5.59 4.56 -2.21
CA VAL A 65 6.75 4.21 -3.05
C VAL A 65 7.67 3.29 -2.28
N LEU A 66 7.94 2.11 -2.83
CA LEU A 66 8.90 1.15 -2.29
C LEU A 66 10.26 1.41 -2.92
N ALA A 67 11.23 1.78 -2.09
CA ALA A 67 12.60 2.08 -2.51
C ALA A 67 13.61 1.74 -1.41
N HIS A 68 14.92 1.82 -1.70
CA HIS A 68 15.94 1.47 -0.73
C HIS A 68 16.48 2.71 -0.01
N TRP A 69 16.65 2.60 1.29
CA TRP A 69 17.21 3.62 2.17
C TRP A 69 18.40 3.06 2.96
N CYS A 70 19.52 3.79 2.98
CA CYS A 70 20.78 3.35 3.59
C CYS A 70 20.82 3.41 5.12
N GLY A 71 19.80 3.94 5.78
CA GLY A 71 19.77 4.11 7.23
C GLY A 71 20.34 5.45 7.72
N GLU A 72 20.85 6.30 6.84
CA GLU A 72 21.42 7.60 7.22
C GLU A 72 20.32 8.66 7.30
N SER A 73 20.25 9.36 8.45
CA SER A 73 19.27 10.44 8.67
C SER A 73 19.38 11.55 7.63
N ARG A 74 20.62 11.87 7.19
CA ARG A 74 20.84 12.87 6.15
C ARG A 74 20.09 12.55 4.85
N CYS A 75 20.14 11.29 4.39
CA CYS A 75 19.42 10.90 3.16
C CYS A 75 17.90 11.02 3.34
N GLU A 76 17.37 10.72 4.52
CA GLU A 76 15.95 10.86 4.82
C GLU A 76 15.52 12.34 4.87
N GLU A 77 16.32 13.19 5.50
CA GLU A 77 16.09 14.64 5.60
C GLU A 77 16.08 15.30 4.22
N GLU A 78 17.06 15.01 3.37
CA GLU A 78 17.11 15.53 1.99
C GLU A 78 15.89 15.08 1.16
N ILE A 79 15.51 13.78 1.21
CA ILE A 79 14.32 13.27 0.54
C ILE A 79 13.07 14.00 1.04
N LYS A 80 12.94 14.19 2.36
CA LYS A 80 11.81 14.90 2.96
C LYS A 80 11.75 16.37 2.57
N ASP A 81 12.89 17.05 2.52
CA ASP A 81 12.95 18.46 2.17
C ASP A 81 12.58 18.69 0.70
N ASP A 82 13.08 17.85 -0.19
CA ASP A 82 12.80 17.92 -1.63
C ASP A 82 11.36 17.56 -1.98
N THR A 83 10.80 16.51 -1.36
CA THR A 83 9.56 15.89 -1.84
C THR A 83 8.41 15.93 -0.84
N LYS A 84 8.68 16.25 0.43
CA LYS A 84 7.77 16.11 1.58
C LYS A 84 7.35 14.65 1.86
N ALA A 85 8.00 13.69 1.22
CA ALA A 85 7.81 12.27 1.51
C ALA A 85 8.65 11.86 2.71
N THR A 86 8.11 10.96 3.53
CA THR A 86 8.79 10.39 4.70
C THR A 86 8.69 8.88 4.67
N ILE A 87 9.62 8.20 5.34
CA ILE A 87 9.56 6.76 5.53
C ILE A 87 8.36 6.42 6.42
N ARG A 88 7.52 5.48 6.00
CA ARG A 88 6.34 5.01 6.72
C ARG A 88 6.57 3.74 7.49
N CYS A 89 7.25 2.79 6.87
CA CYS A 89 7.66 1.56 7.54
C CYS A 89 8.81 0.89 6.79
N ILE A 90 9.49 0.02 7.52
CA ILE A 90 10.43 -0.98 6.99
C ILE A 90 9.65 -2.29 6.99
N PRO A 91 9.26 -2.85 5.83
CA PRO A 91 8.49 -4.09 5.79
C PRO A 91 9.33 -5.28 6.28
N PHE A 92 8.69 -6.24 6.95
CA PHE A 92 9.35 -7.48 7.34
C PHE A 92 9.67 -8.35 6.13
N GLU A 93 8.75 -8.36 5.17
CA GLU A 93 8.88 -9.08 3.91
C GLU A 93 8.55 -8.15 2.74
N THR A 94 9.26 -8.30 1.64
CA THR A 94 9.04 -7.54 0.41
C THR A 94 9.37 -8.41 -0.80
N GLU A 95 8.64 -8.23 -1.89
CA GLU A 95 8.95 -8.85 -3.19
C GLU A 95 10.18 -8.24 -3.87
N GLN A 96 10.65 -7.08 -3.41
CA GLN A 96 11.91 -6.51 -3.88
C GLN A 96 13.09 -7.18 -3.16
N PRO A 97 14.30 -7.14 -3.75
CA PRO A 97 15.51 -7.48 -3.01
C PRO A 97 15.52 -6.74 -1.67
N ALA A 98 15.79 -7.48 -0.59
CA ALA A 98 15.79 -6.91 0.76
C ALA A 98 16.79 -5.73 0.91
N THR A 99 17.81 -5.69 0.04
CA THR A 99 18.84 -4.66 0.00
C THR A 99 19.11 -4.21 -1.44
N GLY A 100 19.44 -2.93 -1.58
CA GLY A 100 19.80 -2.32 -2.85
C GLY A 100 20.47 -0.96 -2.64
N PRO A 101 20.93 -0.29 -3.70
CA PRO A 101 21.53 1.02 -3.59
C PRO A 101 20.52 2.01 -3.02
N CYS A 102 20.98 2.87 -2.12
CA CYS A 102 20.13 3.93 -1.55
C CYS A 102 19.57 4.81 -2.65
N LEU A 103 18.26 5.07 -2.59
CA LEU A 103 17.54 5.88 -3.56
C LEU A 103 18.16 7.29 -3.74
N PHE A 104 18.63 7.91 -2.66
CA PHE A 104 19.18 9.26 -2.69
C PHE A 104 20.69 9.28 -2.98
N CYS A 105 21.50 8.62 -2.14
CA CYS A 105 22.95 8.71 -2.30
C CYS A 105 23.57 7.69 -3.29
N GLY A 106 22.86 6.64 -3.61
CA GLY A 106 23.31 5.58 -4.54
C GLY A 106 24.52 4.74 -4.08
N SER A 107 25.28 5.24 -3.12
CA SER A 107 26.60 4.73 -2.74
C SER A 107 26.59 3.68 -1.64
N LYS A 108 25.53 3.60 -0.84
CA LYS A 108 25.41 2.66 0.29
C LYS A 108 24.29 1.68 0.04
N GLN A 109 24.50 0.44 0.44
CA GLN A 109 23.43 -0.55 0.45
C GLN A 109 22.40 -0.18 1.50
N GLY A 110 21.14 -0.14 1.09
CA GLY A 110 19.99 0.22 1.90
C GLY A 110 18.99 -0.93 2.03
N LYS A 111 18.09 -0.79 2.97
CA LYS A 111 16.94 -1.67 3.15
C LYS A 111 15.75 -1.15 2.36
N ALA A 112 14.91 -2.04 1.86
CA ALA A 112 13.64 -1.66 1.24
C ALA A 112 12.73 -1.02 2.29
N VAL A 113 12.19 0.17 1.99
CA VAL A 113 11.29 0.92 2.85
C VAL A 113 10.14 1.52 2.04
N TYR A 114 9.02 1.76 2.67
CA TYR A 114 7.91 2.49 2.06
C TYR A 114 7.99 3.97 2.37
N PHE A 115 8.00 4.78 1.32
CA PHE A 115 7.85 6.22 1.39
C PHE A 115 6.42 6.63 1.04
N ALA A 116 5.93 7.68 1.66
CA ALA A 116 4.72 8.37 1.23
C ALA A 116 4.73 9.82 1.70
N ARG A 117 4.05 10.69 0.96
CA ARG A 117 3.82 12.06 1.36
C ARG A 117 2.71 12.10 2.43
N ALA A 118 2.91 12.88 3.48
CA ALA A 118 1.83 13.26 4.38
C ALA A 118 0.95 14.33 3.71
N TYR A 119 -0.27 14.46 4.17
CA TYR A 119 -1.28 15.40 3.64
C TYR A 119 -0.75 16.82 3.42
#